data_78dcf274704dfcf8dca287ea2e351214
#
_entry.id   78dcf274704dfcf8dca287ea2e351214
#
_cell.length_a   1.000
_cell.length_b   1.000
_cell.length_c   1.000
_cell.angle_alpha   90.00
_cell.angle_beta   90.00
_cell.angle_gamma   90.00
#
_symmetry.space_group_name_H-M   'P 1'
#
loop_
_entity.id
_entity.type
_entity.pdbx_description
1 polymer ?
#
loop_
_entity_poly.entity_id
_entity_poly.type
_entity_poly.pdbx_seq_one_letter_code
_entity_poly.pdbx_strand_id
1 'polypeptide(L)'
;MKISISPSHALARGLSGLTLSFAAAALASSSSTTARAAPPSSPAPESKVSVAEAPIPPRILSAYYGLDKLPLPVLRLCPLKRSVGADGMPVTFSVQLDPDTVKPEAFAVTTSTGEVVKPKCATLRPADEQLENRTVLLAGTFGTIDAQPTAVEIVGDLRGAQGQPLRGLRSKRVTPLEDGPSLLLAERFAPDTPGLAGECPTGTQQVVQLTWEGGVTGPEGADLKEPQRTAVEVTLGDGSTLTPTALADDDPDNFVHACLATSVEAVSVAVKAGYFHDPRDDANPDTRIEIVPGKK
;
A
#
# COMPACT_ATOMS: atom_id res chain seq x y z
N MET A 1 -36.37 24.96 12.96
CA MET A 1 -36.42 26.42 12.76
C MET A 1 -35.72 26.69 11.43
N LYS A 2 -36.47 27.04 10.39
CA LYS A 2 -35.96 27.35 9.04
C LYS A 2 -35.29 28.71 9.04
N ILE A 3 -34.11 28.86 8.40
CA ILE A 3 -33.82 30.09 7.67
C ILE A 3 -32.91 29.69 6.49
N SER A 4 -33.45 29.85 5.32
CA SER A 4 -32.85 29.90 4.00
C SER A 4 -32.38 31.32 3.75
N ILE A 5 -31.31 31.52 2.97
CA ILE A 5 -31.18 32.63 2.00
C ILE A 5 -29.92 32.39 1.11
N SER A 6 -30.14 32.24 -0.19
CA SER A 6 -29.28 32.50 -1.34
C SER A 6 -29.74 33.85 -1.92
N PRO A 7 -29.21 34.40 -3.05
CA PRO A 7 -27.94 34.35 -3.79
C PRO A 7 -27.44 35.77 -4.18
N SER A 8 -26.40 35.92 -4.98
CA SER A 8 -26.34 36.82 -6.15
C SER A 8 -24.95 37.19 -6.63
N HIS A 9 -24.71 36.93 -7.92
CA HIS A 9 -24.18 37.77 -9.00
C HIS A 9 -22.82 38.50 -8.81
N ALA A 10 -21.90 38.46 -9.75
CA ALA A 10 -21.95 39.14 -11.01
C ALA A 10 -20.75 38.83 -11.93
N LEU A 11 -21.03 38.88 -13.20
CA LEU A 11 -20.19 38.90 -14.39
C LEU A 11 -19.11 40.03 -14.37
N ALA A 12 -17.96 39.77 -15.04
CA ALA A 12 -17.30 40.78 -15.86
C ALA A 12 -16.51 40.13 -16.98
N ARG A 13 -16.83 40.56 -18.19
CA ARG A 13 -16.19 40.29 -19.50
C ARG A 13 -14.95 41.16 -19.66
N GLY A 14 -13.94 40.67 -20.38
CA GLY A 14 -12.84 41.48 -20.90
C GLY A 14 -12.23 40.82 -22.13
N LEU A 15 -12.65 41.25 -23.34
CA LEU A 15 -11.99 41.01 -24.63
C LEU A 15 -10.91 42.06 -24.86
N SER A 16 -9.84 41.69 -25.54
CA SER A 16 -9.01 42.46 -26.52
C SER A 16 -7.67 41.70 -26.65
N GLY A 17 -7.08 41.35 -27.77
CA GLY A 17 -7.18 41.85 -29.12
C GLY A 17 -5.77 41.79 -29.72
N LEU A 18 -5.64 41.11 -30.84
CA LEU A 18 -4.70 41.28 -31.98
C LEU A 18 -3.24 41.69 -31.72
N THR A 19 -2.27 41.00 -32.32
CA THR A 19 -1.67 41.43 -33.61
C THR A 19 -0.73 40.37 -34.20
N LEU A 20 -0.88 40.16 -35.53
CA LEU A 20 0.02 39.44 -36.44
C LEU A 20 1.31 40.24 -36.67
N SER A 21 2.42 39.55 -36.87
CA SER A 21 3.52 40.06 -37.70
C SER A 21 4.19 38.93 -38.47
N PHE A 22 4.07 38.99 -39.77
CA PHE A 22 4.81 38.21 -40.77
C PHE A 22 6.18 38.87 -41.00
N ALA A 23 7.23 38.07 -41.08
CA ALA A 23 8.47 38.47 -41.73
C ALA A 23 8.99 37.30 -42.56
N ALA A 24 8.99 37.56 -43.89
CA ALA A 24 9.63 36.72 -44.90
C ALA A 24 11.06 37.20 -45.13
N ALA A 25 12.01 36.28 -45.31
CA ALA A 25 13.31 36.56 -45.95
C ALA A 25 13.87 35.27 -46.54
N ALA A 26 13.82 35.19 -47.82
CA ALA A 26 14.82 35.15 -48.88
C ALA A 26 15.79 33.94 -48.90
N LEU A 27 15.67 33.23 -50.03
CA LEU A 27 16.48 32.16 -50.58
C LEU A 27 17.94 32.60 -50.89
N ALA A 28 18.89 31.75 -50.53
CA ALA A 28 20.20 31.70 -51.15
C ALA A 28 20.56 30.26 -51.50
N SER A 29 20.57 29.94 -52.79
CA SER A 29 21.01 28.67 -53.35
C SER A 29 22.55 28.66 -53.44
N SER A 30 23.20 27.72 -52.83
CA SER A 30 24.61 27.37 -53.11
C SER A 30 24.72 25.88 -53.37
N SER A 31 25.02 25.54 -54.62
CA SER A 31 25.27 24.18 -55.06
C SER A 31 26.67 23.74 -54.63
N SER A 32 26.75 22.72 -53.79
CA SER A 32 27.99 22.05 -53.44
C SER A 32 27.90 20.57 -53.80
N THR A 33 28.71 20.14 -54.72
CA THR A 33 28.90 18.78 -55.16
C THR A 33 29.46 17.93 -53.98
N THR A 34 28.67 16.98 -53.50
CA THR A 34 29.09 16.12 -52.38
C THR A 34 29.49 14.74 -52.89
N ALA A 35 30.69 14.35 -52.54
CA ALA A 35 31.19 13.00 -52.74
C ALA A 35 30.37 12.00 -51.89
N ARG A 36 29.97 10.90 -52.55
CA ARG A 36 29.19 9.81 -51.99
C ARG A 36 30.06 8.99 -51.02
N ALA A 37 29.90 9.24 -49.71
CA ALA A 37 30.42 8.37 -48.69
C ALA A 37 29.51 7.17 -48.50
N ALA A 38 30.09 5.98 -48.31
CA ALA A 38 29.39 4.75 -48.01
C ALA A 38 28.61 4.87 -46.65
N PRO A 39 27.42 4.24 -46.49
CA PRO A 39 26.69 4.32 -45.27
C PRO A 39 27.43 3.56 -44.14
N PRO A 40 27.50 4.12 -42.93
CA PRO A 40 28.02 3.42 -41.79
C PRO A 40 27.13 2.19 -41.49
N SER A 41 27.77 1.05 -41.26
CA SER A 41 27.13 -0.18 -40.80
C SER A 41 26.39 0.09 -39.49
N SER A 42 25.07 -0.17 -39.49
CA SER A 42 24.26 -0.13 -38.24
C SER A 42 24.87 -1.01 -37.18
N PRO A 43 25.00 -0.52 -35.93
CA PRO A 43 25.36 -1.39 -34.83
C PRO A 43 24.27 -2.45 -34.64
N ALA A 44 24.67 -3.69 -34.44
CA ALA A 44 23.77 -4.79 -34.10
C ALA A 44 22.99 -4.43 -32.83
N PRO A 45 21.69 -4.84 -32.71
CA PRO A 45 20.92 -4.58 -31.51
C PRO A 45 21.61 -5.26 -30.32
N GLU A 46 22.04 -4.45 -29.36
CA GLU A 46 22.48 -4.96 -28.07
C GLU A 46 21.30 -5.74 -27.43
N SER A 47 21.45 -7.05 -27.33
CA SER A 47 20.55 -7.89 -26.54
C SER A 47 20.63 -7.39 -25.10
N LYS A 48 19.59 -6.67 -24.65
CA LYS A 48 19.37 -6.43 -23.22
C LYS A 48 19.15 -7.79 -22.57
N VAL A 49 20.21 -8.36 -22.00
CA VAL A 49 20.09 -9.48 -21.08
C VAL A 49 19.32 -8.97 -19.88
N SER A 50 18.04 -9.29 -19.83
CA SER A 50 17.25 -9.12 -18.62
C SER A 50 17.86 -10.06 -17.58
N VAL A 51 18.63 -9.51 -16.67
CA VAL A 51 19.04 -10.21 -15.45
C VAL A 51 17.74 -10.39 -14.66
N ALA A 52 17.21 -11.61 -14.65
CA ALA A 52 16.10 -11.95 -13.79
C ALA A 52 16.52 -11.68 -12.35
N GLU A 53 15.93 -10.68 -11.72
CA GLU A 53 16.16 -10.36 -10.32
C GLU A 53 15.86 -11.59 -9.49
N ALA A 54 16.82 -12.04 -8.68
CA ALA A 54 16.65 -13.22 -7.83
C ALA A 54 15.43 -13.00 -6.92
N PRO A 55 14.51 -13.97 -6.82
CA PRO A 55 13.31 -13.80 -6.01
C PRO A 55 13.69 -13.49 -4.57
N ILE A 56 13.18 -12.36 -4.06
CA ILE A 56 13.36 -11.98 -2.66
C ILE A 56 12.77 -13.09 -1.79
N PRO A 57 13.55 -13.66 -0.85
CA PRO A 57 13.06 -14.76 -0.02
C PRO A 57 11.86 -14.29 0.83
N PRO A 58 10.87 -15.16 1.08
CA PRO A 58 9.73 -14.85 1.93
C PRO A 58 10.19 -14.42 3.33
N ARG A 59 9.52 -13.40 3.87
CA ARG A 59 9.76 -12.92 5.24
C ARG A 59 8.48 -12.38 5.85
N ILE A 60 8.43 -12.33 7.17
CA ILE A 60 7.45 -11.52 7.91
C ILE A 60 7.92 -10.07 7.82
N LEU A 61 7.09 -9.19 7.27
CA LEU A 61 7.34 -7.74 7.19
C LEU A 61 7.06 -7.09 8.54
N SER A 62 5.92 -7.44 9.15
CA SER A 62 5.51 -6.94 10.46
C SER A 62 4.67 -7.99 11.20
N ALA A 63 4.72 -7.91 12.52
CA ALA A 63 3.72 -8.40 13.44
C ALA A 63 3.32 -7.20 14.31
N TYR A 64 2.05 -6.83 14.31
CA TYR A 64 1.55 -5.61 14.91
C TYR A 64 0.55 -5.94 16.03
N TYR A 65 0.88 -5.57 17.28
CA TYR A 65 -0.04 -5.77 18.41
C TYR A 65 -0.95 -4.57 18.55
N GLY A 66 -1.85 -4.39 17.56
CA GLY A 66 -2.69 -3.21 17.42
C GLY A 66 -3.98 -3.23 18.23
N LEU A 67 -4.40 -4.38 18.79
CA LEU A 67 -5.67 -4.48 19.52
C LEU A 67 -5.54 -5.40 20.74
N ASP A 68 -5.81 -4.84 21.92
CA ASP A 68 -5.91 -5.58 23.18
C ASP A 68 -7.33 -6.08 23.49
N LYS A 69 -8.32 -5.67 22.73
CA LYS A 69 -9.74 -6.08 22.82
C LYS A 69 -10.40 -5.92 21.49
N LEU A 70 -10.41 -6.98 20.70
CA LEU A 70 -11.07 -6.98 19.39
C LEU A 70 -12.54 -6.53 19.50
N PRO A 71 -12.98 -5.59 18.68
CA PRO A 71 -14.39 -5.20 18.62
C PRO A 71 -15.27 -6.34 18.11
N LEU A 72 -16.54 -6.38 18.55
CA LEU A 72 -17.49 -7.44 18.21
C LEU A 72 -17.64 -7.75 16.71
N PRO A 73 -17.60 -6.76 15.79
CA PRO A 73 -17.66 -7.05 14.36
C PRO A 73 -16.50 -7.92 13.88
N VAL A 74 -15.27 -7.66 14.34
CA VAL A 74 -14.07 -8.43 13.98
C VAL A 74 -14.11 -9.84 14.58
N LEU A 75 -14.71 -10.04 15.74
CA LEU A 75 -14.91 -11.37 16.33
C LEU A 75 -15.81 -12.29 15.48
N ARG A 76 -16.61 -11.74 14.55
CA ARG A 76 -17.40 -12.53 13.61
C ARG A 76 -16.55 -13.14 12.49
N LEU A 77 -15.41 -12.55 12.19
CA LEU A 77 -14.44 -13.07 11.21
C LEU A 77 -13.78 -14.35 11.74
N CYS A 78 -13.65 -14.43 13.06
CA CYS A 78 -13.15 -15.58 13.78
C CYS A 78 -14.30 -16.19 14.61
N PRO A 79 -14.82 -17.37 14.30
CA PRO A 79 -15.94 -17.99 15.05
C PRO A 79 -15.52 -18.46 16.44
N LEU A 80 -15.04 -17.54 17.24
CA LEU A 80 -14.57 -17.78 18.61
C LEU A 80 -15.76 -17.71 19.58
N LYS A 81 -16.38 -18.85 19.87
CA LYS A 81 -17.56 -18.99 20.74
C LYS A 81 -17.42 -18.40 22.15
N ARG A 82 -16.25 -17.89 22.57
CA ARG A 82 -15.96 -17.37 23.93
C ARG A 82 -14.84 -16.34 24.00
N SER A 83 -14.71 -15.43 23.05
CA SER A 83 -13.56 -14.50 23.03
C SER A 83 -13.95 -13.04 23.17
N VAL A 84 -14.85 -12.72 24.10
CA VAL A 84 -14.99 -11.34 24.57
C VAL A 84 -13.62 -10.94 25.15
N GLY A 85 -12.99 -9.90 24.58
CA GLY A 85 -11.67 -9.43 25.01
C GLY A 85 -10.48 -10.21 24.42
N ALA A 86 -10.65 -10.85 23.26
CA ALA A 86 -9.51 -11.39 22.52
C ALA A 86 -8.68 -10.25 21.90
N ASP A 87 -7.37 -10.46 21.89
CA ASP A 87 -6.42 -9.56 21.24
C ASP A 87 -6.39 -9.84 19.73
N GLY A 88 -6.11 -8.80 18.94
CA GLY A 88 -5.88 -8.86 17.48
C GLY A 88 -4.43 -8.54 17.15
N MET A 89 -3.84 -9.35 16.28
CA MET A 89 -2.46 -9.18 15.84
C MET A 89 -2.37 -9.45 14.32
N PRO A 90 -2.41 -8.42 13.48
CA PRO A 90 -2.06 -8.56 12.07
C PRO A 90 -0.60 -8.99 11.92
N VAL A 91 -0.36 -9.98 11.04
CA VAL A 91 0.98 -10.45 10.65
C VAL A 91 1.08 -10.37 9.15
N THR A 92 1.91 -9.46 8.65
CA THR A 92 2.04 -9.15 7.22
C THR A 92 3.30 -9.80 6.63
N PHE A 93 3.14 -10.44 5.47
CA PHE A 93 4.20 -11.16 4.77
C PHE A 93 4.63 -10.42 3.48
N SER A 94 5.86 -10.67 3.05
CA SER A 94 6.39 -10.15 1.78
C SER A 94 5.86 -10.88 0.55
N VAL A 95 5.04 -11.89 0.72
CA VAL A 95 4.45 -12.70 -0.35
C VAL A 95 2.95 -12.89 -0.09
N GLN A 96 2.19 -13.11 -1.16
CA GLN A 96 0.81 -13.56 -1.07
C GLN A 96 0.78 -14.96 -0.45
N LEU A 97 -0.23 -15.27 0.33
CA LEU A 97 -0.40 -16.55 1.01
C LEU A 97 -1.38 -17.46 0.26
N ASP A 98 -1.21 -18.74 0.44
CA ASP A 98 -2.21 -19.76 0.10
C ASP A 98 -3.28 -19.79 1.20
N PRO A 99 -4.52 -19.32 0.93
CA PRO A 99 -5.57 -19.21 1.94
C PRO A 99 -5.90 -20.53 2.64
N ASP A 100 -5.77 -21.66 1.94
CA ASP A 100 -6.09 -22.99 2.47
C ASP A 100 -5.11 -23.44 3.58
N THR A 101 -3.94 -22.80 3.66
CA THR A 101 -2.91 -23.10 4.64
C THR A 101 -2.94 -22.17 5.87
N VAL A 102 -3.78 -21.14 5.86
CA VAL A 102 -3.91 -20.18 6.98
C VAL A 102 -4.70 -20.83 8.11
N LYS A 103 -3.99 -21.30 9.13
CA LYS A 103 -4.56 -21.98 10.31
C LYS A 103 -3.86 -21.52 11.58
N PRO A 104 -4.58 -21.38 12.71
CA PRO A 104 -3.99 -20.88 13.95
C PRO A 104 -2.82 -21.75 14.46
N GLU A 105 -2.83 -23.05 14.17
CA GLU A 105 -1.76 -23.98 14.55
C GLU A 105 -0.43 -23.69 13.86
N ALA A 106 -0.46 -22.94 12.75
CA ALA A 106 0.75 -22.55 12.03
C ALA A 106 1.55 -21.46 12.77
N PHE A 107 1.00 -20.82 13.78
CA PHE A 107 1.60 -19.67 14.43
C PHE A 107 1.91 -19.93 15.90
N ALA A 108 2.99 -19.31 16.39
CA ALA A 108 3.33 -19.21 17.80
C ALA A 108 3.74 -17.77 18.14
N VAL A 109 3.21 -17.23 19.23
CA VAL A 109 3.49 -15.88 19.73
C VAL A 109 4.30 -15.99 21.00
N THR A 110 5.45 -15.34 21.07
CA THR A 110 6.30 -15.30 22.28
C THR A 110 6.12 -13.95 22.95
N THR A 111 5.88 -13.96 24.27
CA THR A 111 5.77 -12.74 25.10
C THR A 111 7.14 -12.32 25.66
N SER A 112 7.20 -11.12 26.26
CA SER A 112 8.39 -10.59 26.93
C SER A 112 8.83 -11.44 28.14
N THR A 113 7.92 -12.22 28.72
CA THR A 113 8.24 -13.18 29.81
C THR A 113 8.78 -14.51 29.27
N GLY A 114 8.81 -14.71 27.95
CA GLY A 114 9.22 -15.97 27.33
C GLY A 114 8.10 -17.01 27.22
N GLU A 115 6.88 -16.70 27.63
CA GLU A 115 5.72 -17.56 27.40
C GLU A 115 5.43 -17.68 25.92
N VAL A 116 5.07 -18.89 25.46
CA VAL A 116 4.67 -19.15 24.07
C VAL A 116 3.17 -19.42 24.04
N VAL A 117 2.46 -18.53 23.37
CA VAL A 117 1.01 -18.56 23.22
C VAL A 117 0.63 -18.94 21.80
N LYS A 118 -0.43 -19.71 21.64
CA LYS A 118 -1.01 -20.06 20.34
C LYS A 118 -2.25 -19.22 20.06
N PRO A 119 -2.40 -18.69 18.83
CA PRO A 119 -3.64 -18.05 18.42
C PRO A 119 -4.82 -19.03 18.52
N LYS A 120 -5.99 -18.52 18.79
CA LYS A 120 -7.25 -19.26 18.76
C LYS A 120 -7.89 -19.24 17.39
N CYS A 121 -7.53 -18.25 16.57
CA CYS A 121 -7.99 -18.08 15.21
C CYS A 121 -6.89 -17.43 14.36
N ALA A 122 -6.89 -17.72 13.07
CA ALA A 122 -6.11 -17.05 12.04
C ALA A 122 -7.00 -16.89 10.81
N THR A 123 -7.06 -15.70 10.23
CA THR A 123 -7.87 -15.39 9.06
C THR A 123 -7.18 -14.34 8.21
N LEU A 124 -7.41 -14.35 6.89
CA LEU A 124 -7.01 -13.27 6.00
C LEU A 124 -7.97 -12.07 6.11
N ARG A 125 -9.22 -12.31 6.53
CA ARG A 125 -10.22 -11.25 6.66
C ARG A 125 -9.86 -10.19 7.68
N PRO A 126 -10.20 -8.90 7.36
CA PRO A 126 -10.98 -8.42 6.20
C PRO A 126 -10.20 -8.40 4.88
N ALA A 127 -8.89 -8.40 4.82
CA ALA A 127 -8.02 -8.31 3.66
C ALA A 127 -7.92 -9.66 2.90
N ASP A 128 -9.04 -10.20 2.39
CA ASP A 128 -9.08 -11.49 1.69
C ASP A 128 -9.32 -11.37 0.16
N GLU A 129 -9.19 -10.17 -0.37
CA GLU A 129 -9.21 -9.87 -1.80
C GLU A 129 -7.96 -10.39 -2.52
N GLN A 130 -8.05 -10.52 -3.84
CA GLN A 130 -7.02 -11.12 -4.65
C GLN A 130 -5.75 -10.26 -4.56
N LEU A 131 -4.97 -9.77 -4.31
CA LEU A 131 -3.71 -9.03 -4.16
C LEU A 131 -3.46 -8.58 -2.71
N GLU A 132 -4.35 -8.97 -1.79
CA GLU A 132 -4.28 -8.58 -0.38
C GLU A 132 -4.00 -9.75 0.55
N ASN A 133 -4.08 -10.97 0.05
CA ASN A 133 -3.83 -12.23 0.77
C ASN A 133 -2.41 -12.35 1.37
N ARG A 134 -1.90 -11.30 2.00
CA ARG A 134 -0.58 -11.31 2.64
C ARG A 134 -0.60 -10.93 4.12
N THR A 135 -1.76 -10.51 4.64
CA THR A 135 -1.92 -10.17 6.06
C THR A 135 -2.83 -11.17 6.74
N VAL A 136 -2.35 -11.81 7.79
CA VAL A 136 -3.13 -12.72 8.62
C VAL A 136 -3.48 -12.02 9.91
N LEU A 137 -4.76 -11.84 10.19
CA LEU A 137 -5.23 -11.44 11.51
C LEU A 137 -5.22 -12.67 12.43
N LEU A 138 -4.32 -12.66 13.40
CA LEU A 138 -4.34 -13.62 14.51
C LEU A 138 -5.26 -13.07 15.60
N ALA A 139 -6.09 -13.94 16.17
CA ALA A 139 -6.90 -13.60 17.34
C ALA A 139 -6.65 -14.60 18.45
N GLY A 140 -6.46 -14.08 19.68
CA GLY A 140 -6.13 -14.91 20.83
C GLY A 140 -6.04 -14.09 22.11
N THR A 141 -5.24 -14.56 23.06
CA THR A 141 -4.81 -13.81 24.24
C THR A 141 -3.29 -13.81 24.19
N PHE A 142 -2.71 -12.71 23.72
CA PHE A 142 -1.29 -12.68 23.37
C PHE A 142 -0.41 -12.06 24.44
N GLY A 143 -1.00 -11.51 25.47
CA GLY A 143 -0.25 -10.94 26.57
C GLY A 143 -1.05 -9.94 27.39
N THR A 144 -0.33 -9.13 28.14
CA THR A 144 -0.84 -8.02 28.95
C THR A 144 0.09 -6.83 28.76
N ILE A 145 -0.26 -5.68 29.34
CA ILE A 145 0.62 -4.51 29.34
C ILE A 145 2.01 -4.79 29.94
N ASP A 146 2.09 -5.70 30.90
CA ASP A 146 3.35 -6.10 31.57
C ASP A 146 4.07 -7.26 30.87
N ALA A 147 3.41 -7.94 29.96
CA ALA A 147 3.91 -9.13 29.25
C ALA A 147 3.49 -9.11 27.79
N GLN A 148 3.89 -8.05 27.07
CA GLN A 148 3.54 -7.85 25.67
C GLN A 148 4.21 -8.88 24.74
N PRO A 149 3.60 -9.19 23.58
CA PRO A 149 4.21 -10.07 22.58
C PRO A 149 5.49 -9.44 22.01
N THR A 150 6.51 -10.26 21.79
CA THR A 150 7.82 -9.83 21.28
C THR A 150 8.22 -10.50 19.98
N ALA A 151 7.61 -11.63 19.64
CA ALA A 151 7.87 -12.31 18.38
C ALA A 151 6.68 -13.16 17.94
N VAL A 152 6.54 -13.32 16.62
CA VAL A 152 5.68 -14.32 15.99
C VAL A 152 6.56 -15.25 15.18
N GLU A 153 6.33 -16.55 15.28
CA GLU A 153 7.05 -17.58 14.52
C GLU A 153 6.06 -18.49 13.78
N ILE A 154 6.42 -18.87 12.56
CA ILE A 154 5.67 -19.85 11.77
C ILE A 154 6.18 -21.24 12.11
N VAL A 155 5.38 -21.97 12.87
CA VAL A 155 5.72 -23.32 13.41
C VAL A 155 5.03 -24.46 12.64
N GLY A 156 4.01 -24.16 11.84
CA GLY A 156 3.22 -25.12 11.09
C GLY A 156 3.35 -24.99 9.57
N ASP A 157 2.43 -25.64 8.85
CA ASP A 157 2.40 -25.67 7.37
C ASP A 157 1.65 -24.45 6.82
N LEU A 158 2.30 -23.28 6.87
CA LEU A 158 1.87 -22.09 6.16
C LEU A 158 2.66 -21.98 4.85
N ARG A 159 2.00 -21.63 3.76
CA ARG A 159 2.58 -21.53 2.42
C ARG A 159 2.27 -20.19 1.77
N GLY A 160 3.18 -19.74 0.93
CA GLY A 160 2.89 -18.67 -0.02
C GLY A 160 2.04 -19.18 -1.18
N ALA A 161 1.38 -18.30 -1.90
CA ALA A 161 0.50 -18.60 -3.05
C ALA A 161 1.19 -19.40 -4.18
N GLN A 162 2.52 -19.36 -4.24
CA GLN A 162 3.32 -20.15 -5.19
C GLN A 162 3.82 -21.47 -4.58
N GLY A 163 3.25 -21.89 -3.44
CA GLY A 163 3.57 -23.16 -2.78
C GLY A 163 4.85 -23.16 -1.94
N GLN A 164 5.56 -22.02 -1.83
CA GLN A 164 6.79 -21.93 -1.03
C GLN A 164 6.48 -22.06 0.47
N PRO A 165 7.22 -22.92 1.21
CA PRO A 165 6.99 -23.09 2.64
C PRO A 165 7.47 -21.86 3.43
N LEU A 166 6.68 -21.44 4.43
CA LEU A 166 7.00 -20.30 5.29
C LEU A 166 7.37 -20.74 6.71
N ARG A 167 7.33 -22.03 7.00
CA ARG A 167 7.74 -22.58 8.30
C ARG A 167 9.16 -22.17 8.67
N GLY A 168 9.36 -21.75 9.91
CA GLY A 168 10.64 -21.24 10.43
C GLY A 168 10.83 -19.74 10.26
N LEU A 169 9.94 -19.03 9.54
CA LEU A 169 9.97 -17.57 9.54
C LEU A 169 9.64 -17.06 10.95
N ARG A 170 10.35 -16.02 11.38
CA ARG A 170 10.15 -15.34 12.64
C ARG A 170 10.15 -13.83 12.43
N SER A 171 9.25 -13.11 13.09
CA SER A 171 9.28 -11.65 13.10
C SER A 171 10.52 -11.15 13.84
N LYS A 172 11.09 -10.02 13.39
CA LYS A 172 12.22 -9.40 14.07
C LYS A 172 11.81 -8.74 15.40
N ARG A 173 10.58 -8.23 15.43
CA ARG A 173 9.92 -7.60 16.58
C ARG A 173 8.41 -7.72 16.41
N VAL A 174 7.68 -7.41 17.44
CA VAL A 174 6.25 -7.08 17.40
C VAL A 174 6.14 -5.59 17.68
N THR A 175 5.42 -4.85 16.86
CA THR A 175 5.11 -3.45 17.11
C THR A 175 4.17 -3.37 18.30
N PRO A 176 4.52 -2.61 19.35
CA PRO A 176 3.75 -2.59 20.58
C PRO A 176 2.40 -1.89 20.42
N LEU A 177 1.53 -2.09 21.41
CA LEU A 177 0.14 -1.66 21.41
C LEU A 177 -0.03 -0.13 21.30
N GLU A 178 0.92 0.62 21.82
CA GLU A 178 0.89 2.08 21.91
C GLU A 178 1.46 2.79 20.66
N ASP A 179 2.04 2.04 19.73
CA ASP A 179 2.59 2.59 18.50
C ASP A 179 1.51 2.57 17.40
N GLY A 180 1.35 3.67 16.68
CA GLY A 180 0.49 3.72 15.50
C GLY A 180 1.06 2.95 14.29
N PRO A 181 0.22 2.62 13.29
CA PRO A 181 0.56 1.75 12.18
C PRO A 181 1.56 2.40 11.22
N SER A 182 2.62 1.70 10.85
CA SER A 182 3.58 2.15 9.83
C SER A 182 3.25 1.56 8.45
N LEU A 183 3.61 2.29 7.39
CA LEU A 183 3.55 1.78 6.02
C LEU A 183 4.69 0.77 5.80
N LEU A 184 4.38 -0.43 5.31
CA LEU A 184 5.31 -1.56 5.19
C LEU A 184 5.77 -1.82 3.77
N LEU A 185 4.86 -1.70 2.81
CA LEU A 185 5.07 -2.06 1.43
C LEU A 185 4.25 -1.15 0.53
N ALA A 186 4.82 -0.78 -0.61
CA ALA A 186 4.11 -0.08 -1.67
C ALA A 186 4.37 -0.81 -2.99
N GLU A 187 3.30 -1.27 -3.63
CA GLU A 187 3.37 -1.99 -4.90
C GLU A 187 2.62 -1.23 -5.98
N ARG A 188 3.26 -1.09 -7.15
CA ARG A 188 2.67 -0.40 -8.28
C ARG A 188 2.03 -1.38 -9.25
N PHE A 189 0.80 -1.07 -9.64
CA PHE A 189 0.01 -1.83 -10.60
C PHE A 189 -0.52 -0.96 -11.73
N ALA A 190 -0.84 -1.58 -12.85
CA ALA A 190 -1.70 -0.97 -13.86
C ALA A 190 -3.14 -0.89 -13.33
N PRO A 191 -3.91 0.17 -13.69
CA PRO A 191 -5.25 0.38 -13.11
C PRO A 191 -6.26 -0.70 -13.49
N ASP A 192 -6.00 -1.47 -14.55
CA ASP A 192 -6.81 -2.59 -15.04
C ASP A 192 -6.32 -3.95 -14.53
N THR A 193 -5.42 -3.97 -13.53
CA THR A 193 -4.92 -5.22 -12.95
C THR A 193 -6.07 -5.96 -12.26
N PRO A 194 -6.37 -7.22 -12.67
CA PRO A 194 -7.39 -8.01 -12.01
C PRO A 194 -7.07 -8.22 -10.53
N GLY A 195 -8.09 -8.08 -9.69
CA GLY A 195 -8.00 -8.28 -8.25
C GLY A 195 -7.50 -7.05 -7.47
N LEU A 196 -7.34 -5.88 -8.11
CA LEU A 196 -7.33 -4.64 -7.36
C LEU A 196 -8.75 -4.36 -6.86
N ALA A 197 -8.89 -4.34 -5.55
CA ALA A 197 -10.07 -3.84 -4.92
C ALA A 197 -10.08 -2.30 -4.96
N GLY A 198 -11.25 -1.71 -4.71
CA GLY A 198 -11.43 -0.27 -4.65
C GLY A 198 -11.61 0.40 -6.01
N GLU A 199 -12.16 1.59 -5.98
CA GLU A 199 -12.54 2.34 -7.17
C GLU A 199 -11.68 3.59 -7.36
N CYS A 200 -10.66 3.48 -8.18
CA CYS A 200 -9.93 4.64 -8.63
C CYS A 200 -10.74 5.45 -9.66
N PRO A 201 -10.70 6.79 -9.63
CA PRO A 201 -11.42 7.63 -10.57
C PRO A 201 -10.96 7.47 -12.00
N THR A 202 -11.85 7.78 -12.95
CA THR A 202 -11.52 7.80 -14.39
C THR A 202 -10.31 8.70 -14.64
N GLY A 203 -9.36 8.22 -15.47
CA GLY A 203 -8.10 8.93 -15.76
C GLY A 203 -6.92 8.47 -14.89
N THR A 204 -7.14 7.55 -13.96
CA THR A 204 -6.04 6.87 -13.27
C THR A 204 -5.21 6.09 -14.28
N GLN A 205 -3.89 6.24 -14.23
CA GLN A 205 -2.94 5.58 -15.12
C GLN A 205 -2.06 4.55 -14.40
N GLN A 206 -1.92 4.66 -13.09
CA GLN A 206 -1.31 3.65 -12.23
C GLN A 206 -1.92 3.71 -10.83
N VAL A 207 -1.89 2.58 -10.14
CA VAL A 207 -2.34 2.44 -8.75
C VAL A 207 -1.15 2.02 -7.91
N VAL A 208 -0.94 2.67 -6.78
CA VAL A 208 0.03 2.23 -5.78
C VAL A 208 -0.75 1.68 -4.60
N GLN A 209 -0.68 0.35 -4.41
CA GLN A 209 -1.24 -0.31 -3.24
C GLN A 209 -0.30 -0.10 -2.06
N LEU A 210 -0.82 0.51 -1.02
CA LEU A 210 -0.13 0.80 0.24
C LEU A 210 -0.54 -0.24 1.28
N THR A 211 0.42 -1.05 1.74
CA THR A 211 0.18 -2.06 2.78
C THR A 211 0.71 -1.57 4.11
N TRP A 212 -0.16 -1.50 5.12
CA TRP A 212 0.12 -1.04 6.46
C TRP A 212 0.34 -2.19 7.45
N GLU A 213 0.85 -1.89 8.65
CA GLU A 213 1.04 -2.88 9.73
C GLU A 213 -0.29 -3.46 10.25
N GLY A 214 -1.34 -2.65 10.26
CA GLY A 214 -2.70 -3.02 10.66
C GLY A 214 -3.72 -2.19 9.92
N GLY A 215 -5.00 -2.40 10.17
CA GLY A 215 -6.09 -1.63 9.58
C GLY A 215 -5.94 -0.14 9.87
N VAL A 216 -6.22 0.70 8.88
CA VAL A 216 -6.05 2.14 8.96
C VAL A 216 -7.35 2.86 8.61
N THR A 217 -7.61 3.94 9.36
CA THR A 217 -8.74 4.84 9.17
C THR A 217 -8.26 6.29 9.33
N GLY A 218 -9.14 7.25 9.15
CA GLY A 218 -8.94 8.59 9.69
C GLY A 218 -9.12 8.61 11.21
N PRO A 219 -8.88 9.77 11.86
CA PRO A 219 -9.08 9.93 13.30
C PRO A 219 -10.47 9.46 13.76
N GLU A 220 -10.55 8.85 14.94
CA GLU A 220 -11.77 8.33 15.55
C GLU A 220 -12.51 7.29 14.68
N GLY A 221 -11.77 6.56 13.84
CA GLY A 221 -12.33 5.54 12.94
C GLY A 221 -13.11 6.10 11.74
N ALA A 222 -12.88 7.36 11.38
CA ALA A 222 -13.52 7.98 10.21
C ALA A 222 -12.96 7.40 8.90
N ASP A 223 -13.77 7.45 7.84
CA ASP A 223 -13.32 7.10 6.48
C ASP A 223 -12.10 7.95 6.07
N LEU A 224 -11.24 7.40 5.22
CA LEU A 224 -10.13 8.15 4.61
C LEU A 224 -10.69 9.24 3.68
N LYS A 225 -10.17 10.47 3.82
CA LYS A 225 -10.65 11.65 3.09
C LYS A 225 -9.50 12.53 2.63
N GLU A 226 -9.82 13.77 2.30
CA GLU A 226 -8.86 14.78 1.79
C GLU A 226 -7.62 14.96 2.69
N PRO A 227 -7.72 15.01 4.04
CA PRO A 227 -6.54 15.10 4.88
C PRO A 227 -5.56 13.95 4.70
N GLN A 228 -6.05 12.69 4.65
CA GLN A 228 -5.22 11.50 4.43
C GLN A 228 -4.62 11.51 3.03
N ARG A 229 -5.43 11.84 2.00
CA ARG A 229 -4.96 11.94 0.62
C ARG A 229 -3.80 12.93 0.48
N THR A 230 -3.90 14.10 1.08
CA THR A 230 -2.86 15.15 1.01
C THR A 230 -1.65 14.86 1.89
N ALA A 231 -1.75 13.93 2.82
CA ALA A 231 -0.61 13.45 3.61
C ALA A 231 0.27 12.46 2.83
N VAL A 232 -0.22 11.90 1.72
CA VAL A 232 0.53 10.99 0.85
C VAL A 232 1.24 11.77 -0.26
N GLU A 233 2.55 11.67 -0.34
CA GLU A 233 3.39 12.24 -1.40
C GLU A 233 4.09 11.11 -2.17
N VAL A 234 3.91 11.07 -3.47
CA VAL A 234 4.55 10.10 -4.36
C VAL A 234 5.64 10.78 -5.16
N THR A 235 6.86 10.24 -5.13
CA THR A 235 7.96 10.66 -6.00
C THR A 235 7.96 9.81 -7.27
N LEU A 236 8.13 10.48 -8.40
CA LEU A 236 8.18 9.86 -9.72
C LEU A 236 9.61 9.64 -10.21
N GLY A 237 9.78 8.79 -11.21
CA GLY A 237 11.09 8.44 -11.79
C GLY A 237 11.83 9.60 -12.45
N ASP A 238 11.14 10.70 -12.79
CA ASP A 238 11.73 11.95 -13.27
C ASP A 238 12.15 12.91 -12.13
N GLY A 239 11.94 12.51 -10.87
CA GLY A 239 12.25 13.29 -9.68
C GLY A 239 11.16 14.27 -9.24
N SER A 240 10.06 14.40 -9.99
CA SER A 240 8.91 15.19 -9.56
C SER A 240 8.11 14.49 -8.46
N THR A 241 7.32 15.25 -7.72
CA THR A 241 6.42 14.71 -6.70
C THR A 241 4.98 15.09 -6.99
N LEU A 242 4.06 14.24 -6.56
CA LEU A 242 2.63 14.51 -6.63
C LEU A 242 1.87 13.92 -5.44
N THR A 243 0.68 14.45 -5.20
CA THR A 243 -0.32 13.87 -4.30
C THR A 243 -1.26 12.99 -5.14
N PRO A 244 -1.67 11.81 -4.67
CA PRO A 244 -2.66 10.98 -5.35
C PRO A 244 -3.93 11.75 -5.71
N THR A 245 -4.59 11.42 -6.81
CA THR A 245 -5.88 12.02 -7.18
C THR A 245 -7.01 11.54 -6.27
N ALA A 246 -6.89 10.32 -5.76
CA ALA A 246 -7.79 9.75 -4.76
C ALA A 246 -7.03 8.71 -3.93
N LEU A 247 -7.54 8.43 -2.74
CA LEU A 247 -7.32 7.16 -2.04
C LEU A 247 -8.58 6.33 -2.24
N ALA A 248 -8.44 5.11 -2.71
CA ALA A 248 -9.51 4.15 -2.80
C ALA A 248 -9.31 3.11 -1.69
N ASP A 249 -10.38 2.85 -0.97
CA ASP A 249 -10.42 1.96 0.18
C ASP A 249 -11.86 1.47 0.26
N ASP A 250 -12.09 0.19 0.07
CA ASP A 250 -13.43 -0.40 0.00
C ASP A 250 -13.84 -1.09 1.30
N ASP A 251 -12.88 -1.33 2.22
CA ASP A 251 -13.18 -1.83 3.56
C ASP A 251 -12.13 -1.39 4.61
N PRO A 252 -12.41 -1.53 5.92
CA PRO A 252 -11.50 -1.10 6.98
C PRO A 252 -10.41 -2.15 7.25
N ASP A 253 -9.53 -2.34 6.30
CA ASP A 253 -8.38 -3.24 6.42
C ASP A 253 -7.03 -2.51 6.44
N ASN A 254 -5.96 -3.17 6.05
CA ASN A 254 -4.61 -2.61 6.04
C ASN A 254 -4.08 -2.32 4.62
N PHE A 255 -4.95 -2.24 3.62
CA PHE A 255 -4.60 -1.87 2.25
C PHE A 255 -5.32 -0.59 1.84
N VAL A 256 -4.59 0.30 1.19
CA VAL A 256 -5.12 1.55 0.64
C VAL A 256 -4.55 1.76 -0.75
N HIS A 257 -5.39 2.07 -1.72
CA HIS A 257 -4.97 2.30 -3.09
C HIS A 257 -4.79 3.79 -3.38
N ALA A 258 -3.56 4.23 -3.63
CA ALA A 258 -3.26 5.57 -4.09
C ALA A 258 -3.40 5.64 -5.62
N CYS A 259 -4.41 6.35 -6.11
CA CYS A 259 -4.73 6.49 -7.52
C CYS A 259 -3.93 7.63 -8.14
N LEU A 260 -3.17 7.38 -9.21
CA LEU A 260 -2.30 8.37 -9.84
C LEU A 260 -2.69 8.63 -11.30
N ALA A 261 -2.87 9.91 -11.67
CA ALA A 261 -3.22 10.32 -13.03
C ALA A 261 -1.96 10.64 -13.87
N THR A 262 -0.91 9.82 -13.77
CA THR A 262 0.34 9.95 -14.52
C THR A 262 0.85 8.60 -14.97
N SER A 263 1.47 8.57 -16.16
CA SER A 263 2.19 7.40 -16.68
C SER A 263 3.68 7.40 -16.28
N VAL A 264 4.18 8.50 -15.70
CA VAL A 264 5.56 8.53 -15.18
C VAL A 264 5.64 7.61 -13.98
N GLU A 265 6.60 6.71 -14.00
CA GLU A 265 6.75 5.66 -13.00
C GLU A 265 6.84 6.22 -11.57
N ALA A 266 5.98 5.75 -10.66
CA ALA A 266 6.08 6.02 -9.24
C ALA A 266 7.20 5.17 -8.61
N VAL A 267 8.14 5.80 -7.90
CA VAL A 267 9.35 5.15 -7.38
C VAL A 267 9.48 5.16 -5.88
N SER A 268 8.89 6.12 -5.19
CA SER A 268 8.80 6.10 -3.72
C SER A 268 7.56 6.83 -3.23
N VAL A 269 7.12 6.49 -2.03
CA VAL A 269 6.00 7.14 -1.36
C VAL A 269 6.41 7.54 0.04
N ALA A 270 5.98 8.74 0.44
CA ALA A 270 6.10 9.25 1.80
C ALA A 270 4.70 9.53 2.35
N VAL A 271 4.48 9.20 3.62
CA VAL A 271 3.25 9.50 4.34
C VAL A 271 3.60 10.27 5.59
N LYS A 272 2.97 11.44 5.77
CA LYS A 272 3.16 12.30 6.94
C LYS A 272 2.55 11.67 8.18
N ALA A 273 3.21 11.86 9.33
CA ALA A 273 2.70 11.45 10.62
C ALA A 273 1.36 12.09 10.99
N GLY A 274 0.52 11.37 11.72
CA GLY A 274 -0.68 11.92 12.36
C GLY A 274 -1.94 11.92 11.50
N TYR A 275 -1.97 11.22 10.36
CA TYR A 275 -3.12 11.24 9.45
C TYR A 275 -3.85 9.90 9.35
N PHE A 276 -3.14 8.79 9.50
CA PHE A 276 -3.70 7.44 9.45
C PHE A 276 -3.67 6.85 10.85
N HIS A 277 -4.79 6.36 11.30
CA HIS A 277 -4.98 5.89 12.66
C HIS A 277 -5.37 4.43 12.67
N ASP A 278 -4.91 3.69 13.66
CA ASP A 278 -5.34 2.34 13.92
C ASP A 278 -6.70 2.31 14.65
N PRO A 279 -7.30 1.13 14.90
CA PRO A 279 -8.56 1.03 15.63
C PRO A 279 -8.54 1.51 17.10
N ARG A 280 -7.37 1.83 17.65
CA ARG A 280 -7.18 2.44 18.97
C ARG A 280 -7.04 3.96 18.92
N ASP A 281 -7.04 4.52 17.70
CA ASP A 281 -6.81 5.93 17.39
C ASP A 281 -5.33 6.36 17.61
N ASP A 282 -4.39 5.40 17.61
CA ASP A 282 -2.96 5.69 17.59
C ASP A 282 -2.53 6.08 16.17
N ALA A 283 -1.86 7.23 16.05
CA ALA A 283 -1.55 7.81 14.76
C ALA A 283 -0.24 7.27 14.15
N ASN A 284 -0.19 7.15 12.82
CA ASN A 284 0.99 6.73 12.08
C ASN A 284 2.19 7.66 12.30
N PRO A 285 3.43 7.13 12.32
CA PRO A 285 4.66 7.92 12.22
C PRO A 285 4.91 8.42 10.79
N ASP A 286 5.84 9.37 10.62
CA ASP A 286 6.39 9.68 9.29
C ASP A 286 7.02 8.43 8.68
N THR A 287 6.63 8.10 7.46
CA THR A 287 7.18 6.92 6.75
C THR A 287 7.52 7.30 5.32
N ARG A 288 8.66 6.78 4.82
CA ARG A 288 9.03 6.82 3.40
C ARG A 288 9.54 5.45 3.00
N ILE A 289 9.00 4.89 1.92
CA ILE A 289 9.43 3.60 1.37
C ILE A 289 9.52 3.66 -0.17
N GLU A 290 10.28 2.73 -0.73
CA GLU A 290 10.37 2.52 -2.17
C GLU A 290 9.12 1.81 -2.70
N ILE A 291 8.68 2.20 -3.91
CA ILE A 291 7.59 1.53 -4.61
C ILE A 291 8.20 0.47 -5.52
N VAL A 292 7.77 -0.76 -5.33
CA VAL A 292 8.21 -1.89 -6.15
C VAL A 292 7.13 -2.26 -7.19
N PRO A 293 7.50 -2.90 -8.32
CA PRO A 293 6.51 -3.46 -9.24
C PRO A 293 5.63 -4.49 -8.51
N GLY A 294 4.32 -4.37 -8.65
CA GLY A 294 3.37 -5.31 -8.09
C GLY A 294 3.49 -6.69 -8.74
N LYS A 295 3.38 -7.74 -7.95
CA LYS A 295 3.43 -9.13 -8.40
C LYS A 295 2.00 -9.70 -8.41
N LYS A 296 1.62 -10.26 -9.56
CA LYS A 296 0.35 -10.99 -9.74
C LYS A 296 0.42 -12.39 -9.18
#